data_7f1e52f300f790f5f6bef727e51ded06
#
_entry.id   7f1e52f300f790f5f6bef727e51ded06
#
_cell.length_a   1.000
_cell.length_b   1.000
_cell.length_c   1.000
_cell.angle_alpha   90.00
_cell.angle_beta   90.00
_cell.angle_gamma   90.00
#
_symmetry.space_group_name_H-M   'P 1'
#
loop_
_entity.id
_entity.type
_entity.pdbx_description
1 polymer ?
#
loop_
_entity_poly.entity_id
_entity_poly.type
_entity_poly.pdbx_seq_one_letter_code
_entity_poly.pdbx_strand_id
1 'polypeptide(L)'
;MVRMGHLHDLMELIQRHGAMLLVHSEDDDMVMNMYRKLGDEERTVWWNMPLVHNNESEDVSFRRVLNVAGWTGSPVYFVHVSAREGIQAIGESRAKGMPVYGETLHNYCCFNSDNYREENGMKYHTYPSLKSEEDRLSLWNGIVQGGLSTMATDEYCTSWEVKIAGKTISDVTGGHNGAETRMGITFSEGVSKRGMTLPRFVDVTSANAAKIMGLYPRKGVIAPGSDADIVLIDPNIKKTLATGDFHITDYSIWDGFDIEGWPATTILRGKVVVENGQLHATLGGGQFLRRKVDPAVTNGPVC
;
A
#
# COMPACT_ATOMS: atom_id res chain seq x y z
N MET A 1 -15.15 2.37 14.37
CA MET A 1 -14.07 3.31 14.79
C MET A 1 -13.49 2.90 16.14
N VAL A 2 -12.18 3.04 16.33
CA VAL A 2 -11.49 2.79 17.61
C VAL A 2 -11.49 4.09 18.43
N ARG A 3 -11.91 4.02 19.70
CA ARG A 3 -11.90 5.19 20.59
C ARG A 3 -10.46 5.52 21.02
N MET A 4 -10.13 6.80 21.16
CA MET A 4 -8.78 7.28 21.47
C MET A 4 -8.21 6.70 22.78
N GLY A 5 -9.03 6.52 23.83
CA GLY A 5 -8.58 5.87 25.07
C GLY A 5 -8.15 4.41 24.83
N HIS A 6 -8.91 3.65 24.06
CA HIS A 6 -8.53 2.28 23.70
C HIS A 6 -7.25 2.24 22.84
N LEU A 7 -7.11 3.19 21.90
CA LEU A 7 -5.89 3.33 21.11
C LEU A 7 -4.68 3.62 22.00
N HIS A 8 -4.83 4.50 23.00
CA HIS A 8 -3.78 4.81 23.97
C HIS A 8 -3.35 3.56 24.74
N ASP A 9 -4.30 2.83 25.33
CA ASP A 9 -4.01 1.60 26.09
C ASP A 9 -3.31 0.54 25.22
N LEU A 10 -3.76 0.39 23.96
CA LEU A 10 -3.15 -0.51 22.98
C LEU A 10 -1.72 -0.09 22.66
N MET A 11 -1.47 1.20 22.45
CA MET A 11 -0.13 1.73 22.13
C MET A 11 0.85 1.55 23.29
N GLU A 12 0.41 1.68 24.55
CA GLU A 12 1.25 1.36 25.72
C GLU A 12 1.64 -0.13 25.75
N LEU A 13 0.70 -1.03 25.41
CA LEU A 13 1.00 -2.46 25.30
C LEU A 13 1.98 -2.74 24.16
N ILE A 14 1.80 -2.12 23.00
CA ILE A 14 2.68 -2.24 21.83
C ILE A 14 4.09 -1.82 22.21
N GLN A 15 4.26 -0.67 22.84
CA GLN A 15 5.56 -0.18 23.28
C GLN A 15 6.21 -1.15 24.29
N ARG A 16 5.45 -1.59 25.30
CA ARG A 16 5.93 -2.52 26.33
C ARG A 16 6.43 -3.85 25.77
N HIS A 17 5.80 -4.34 24.71
CA HIS A 17 6.11 -5.63 24.11
C HIS A 17 7.01 -5.56 22.86
N GLY A 18 7.48 -4.37 22.49
CA GLY A 18 8.33 -4.17 21.31
C GLY A 18 7.64 -4.61 20.01
N ALA A 19 6.33 -4.34 19.92
CA ALA A 19 5.52 -4.63 18.74
C ALA A 19 5.37 -3.40 17.84
N MET A 20 4.61 -3.51 16.76
CA MET A 20 4.33 -2.44 15.78
C MET A 20 2.81 -2.26 15.67
N LEU A 21 2.32 -1.03 15.77
CA LEU A 21 0.93 -0.72 15.44
C LEU A 21 0.80 -0.59 13.92
N LEU A 22 -0.06 -1.40 13.31
CA LEU A 22 -0.52 -1.20 11.94
C LEU A 22 -1.89 -0.55 12.00
N VAL A 23 -2.08 0.56 11.29
CA VAL A 23 -3.33 1.33 11.39
C VAL A 23 -3.81 1.85 10.05
N HIS A 24 -5.09 1.53 9.72
CA HIS A 24 -5.90 2.28 8.77
C HIS A 24 -6.34 3.57 9.44
N SER A 25 -6.14 4.72 8.80
CA SER A 25 -6.26 6.00 9.48
C SER A 25 -7.04 7.02 8.65
N GLU A 26 -8.36 7.02 8.81
CA GLU A 26 -9.31 8.04 8.35
C GLU A 26 -10.19 8.47 9.53
N ASP A 27 -10.54 9.74 9.63
CA ASP A 27 -11.41 10.21 10.71
C ASP A 27 -12.86 9.89 10.40
N ASP A 28 -13.45 8.99 11.18
CA ASP A 28 -14.80 8.46 10.98
C ASP A 28 -15.89 9.55 11.07
N ASP A 29 -15.74 10.51 11.99
CA ASP A 29 -16.73 11.58 12.14
C ASP A 29 -16.75 12.47 10.89
N MET A 30 -15.58 12.74 10.29
CA MET A 30 -15.47 13.51 9.05
C MET A 30 -16.02 12.72 7.85
N VAL A 31 -15.66 11.45 7.72
CA VAL A 31 -16.17 10.57 6.66
C VAL A 31 -17.69 10.47 6.73
N MET A 32 -18.26 10.19 7.92
CA MET A 32 -19.71 10.05 8.09
C MET A 32 -20.45 11.38 7.87
N ASN A 33 -19.85 12.50 8.27
CA ASN A 33 -20.39 13.83 7.97
C ASN A 33 -20.47 14.09 6.45
N MET A 34 -19.45 13.65 5.70
CA MET A 34 -19.44 13.83 4.25
C MET A 34 -20.46 12.92 3.55
N TYR A 35 -20.65 11.68 4.01
CA TYR A 35 -21.76 10.83 3.53
C TYR A 35 -23.10 11.53 3.69
N ARG A 36 -23.39 12.07 4.88
CA ARG A 36 -24.62 12.80 5.17
C ARG A 36 -24.77 14.05 4.28
N LYS A 37 -23.72 14.89 4.21
CA LYS A 37 -23.72 16.13 3.44
C LYS A 37 -23.97 15.89 1.95
N LEU A 38 -23.29 14.92 1.35
CA LEU A 38 -23.49 14.59 -0.07
C LEU A 38 -24.87 13.96 -0.31
N GLY A 39 -25.42 13.24 0.69
CA GLY A 39 -26.81 12.77 0.65
C GLY A 39 -27.81 13.91 0.64
N ASP A 40 -27.67 14.89 1.54
CA ASP A 40 -28.52 16.09 1.63
C ASP A 40 -28.44 16.96 0.36
N GLU A 41 -27.26 17.00 -0.29
CA GLU A 41 -27.02 17.71 -1.55
C GLU A 41 -27.40 16.93 -2.81
N GLU A 42 -27.96 15.73 -2.69
CA GLU A 42 -28.26 14.80 -3.80
C GLU A 42 -27.05 14.43 -4.69
N ARG A 43 -25.85 14.51 -4.15
CA ARG A 43 -24.55 14.22 -4.81
C ARG A 43 -24.07 12.81 -4.51
N THR A 44 -24.96 11.85 -4.56
CA THR A 44 -24.69 10.47 -4.10
C THR A 44 -24.02 9.58 -5.13
N VAL A 45 -23.78 10.05 -6.35
CA VAL A 45 -23.14 9.22 -7.37
C VAL A 45 -21.74 8.80 -6.91
N TRP A 46 -21.41 7.54 -7.09
CA TRP A 46 -20.22 6.85 -6.55
C TRP A 46 -18.89 7.55 -6.86
N TRP A 47 -18.73 8.23 -7.97
CA TRP A 47 -17.48 8.95 -8.29
C TRP A 47 -17.22 10.18 -7.41
N ASN A 48 -18.11 10.50 -6.48
CA ASN A 48 -17.90 11.48 -5.42
C ASN A 48 -17.18 10.89 -4.18
N MET A 49 -16.78 9.62 -4.20
CA MET A 49 -16.05 8.98 -3.11
C MET A 49 -14.78 9.75 -2.66
N PRO A 50 -14.02 10.44 -3.54
CA PRO A 50 -12.90 11.28 -3.09
C PRO A 50 -13.31 12.46 -2.21
N LEU A 51 -14.56 12.88 -2.24
CA LEU A 51 -15.10 13.90 -1.33
C LEU A 51 -15.49 13.32 0.03
N VAL A 52 -15.84 12.04 0.07
CA VAL A 52 -16.18 11.32 1.31
C VAL A 52 -14.91 10.94 2.05
N HIS A 53 -14.05 10.15 1.41
CA HIS A 53 -12.74 9.74 1.89
C HIS A 53 -11.68 10.75 1.43
N ASN A 54 -11.73 11.95 2.01
CA ASN A 54 -10.94 13.10 1.55
C ASN A 54 -9.59 13.20 2.30
N ASN A 55 -8.74 14.13 1.85
CA ASN A 55 -7.43 14.36 2.47
C ASN A 55 -7.54 14.82 3.92
N GLU A 56 -8.56 15.64 4.24
CA GLU A 56 -8.74 16.19 5.59
C GLU A 56 -9.03 15.07 6.61
N SER A 57 -9.86 14.07 6.25
CA SER A 57 -10.15 12.93 7.12
C SER A 57 -8.91 12.07 7.39
N GLU A 58 -8.04 11.91 6.38
CA GLU A 58 -6.77 11.21 6.53
C GLU A 58 -5.81 12.02 7.42
N ASP A 59 -5.57 13.31 7.15
CA ASP A 59 -4.67 14.17 7.92
C ASP A 59 -5.05 14.26 9.41
N VAL A 60 -6.32 14.54 9.70
CA VAL A 60 -6.81 14.62 11.09
C VAL A 60 -6.56 13.33 11.83
N SER A 61 -6.87 12.19 11.21
CA SER A 61 -6.66 10.88 11.83
C SER A 61 -5.19 10.57 12.05
N PHE A 62 -4.32 10.84 11.06
CA PHE A 62 -2.86 10.68 11.20
C PHE A 62 -2.33 11.48 12.38
N ARG A 63 -2.66 12.76 12.47
CA ARG A 63 -2.19 13.64 13.56
C ARG A 63 -2.70 13.18 14.92
N ARG A 64 -3.94 12.70 15.02
CA ARG A 64 -4.49 12.12 16.26
C ARG A 64 -3.70 10.88 16.70
N VAL A 65 -3.45 9.94 15.79
CA VAL A 65 -2.66 8.73 16.06
C VAL A 65 -1.23 9.08 16.46
N LEU A 66 -0.58 10.00 15.73
CA LEU A 66 0.80 10.44 15.99
C LEU A 66 0.94 11.17 17.33
N ASN A 67 -0.05 11.94 17.77
CA ASN A 67 -0.04 12.55 19.10
C ASN A 67 -0.02 11.47 20.20
N VAL A 68 -0.86 10.45 20.09
CA VAL A 68 -0.86 9.35 21.07
C VAL A 68 0.45 8.55 21.00
N ALA A 69 0.95 8.30 19.81
CA ALA A 69 2.26 7.64 19.63
C ALA A 69 3.40 8.42 20.29
N GLY A 70 3.38 9.77 20.17
CA GLY A 70 4.37 10.63 20.83
C GLY A 70 4.32 10.58 22.37
N TRP A 71 3.15 10.41 22.96
CA TRP A 71 3.00 10.27 24.43
C TRP A 71 3.39 8.88 24.93
N THR A 72 3.09 7.84 24.18
CA THR A 72 3.32 6.43 24.58
C THR A 72 4.67 5.89 24.14
N GLY A 73 5.34 6.56 23.18
CA GLY A 73 6.55 6.05 22.53
C GLY A 73 6.30 4.88 21.58
N SER A 74 5.03 4.60 21.21
CA SER A 74 4.66 3.46 20.37
C SER A 74 5.10 3.66 18.94
N PRO A 75 5.73 2.64 18.30
CA PRO A 75 5.99 2.66 16.88
C PRO A 75 4.69 2.47 16.08
N VAL A 76 4.60 3.19 14.94
CA VAL A 76 3.41 3.22 14.10
C VAL A 76 3.75 2.95 12.65
N TYR A 77 2.96 2.10 12.01
CA TYR A 77 2.98 1.85 10.58
C TYR A 77 1.60 2.19 9.99
N PHE A 78 1.55 3.30 9.26
CA PHE A 78 0.36 3.69 8.51
C PHE A 78 0.29 2.88 7.23
N VAL A 79 -0.77 2.09 7.08
CA VAL A 79 -1.04 1.35 5.83
C VAL A 79 -1.64 2.29 4.79
N HIS A 80 -1.48 2.00 3.51
CA HIS A 80 -2.12 2.60 2.33
C HIS A 80 -2.29 4.15 2.40
N VAL A 81 -1.24 4.89 2.75
CA VAL A 81 -1.20 6.37 2.68
C VAL A 81 -1.62 6.81 1.29
N SER A 82 -2.66 7.64 1.19
CA SER A 82 -3.24 8.06 -0.08
C SER A 82 -3.14 9.57 -0.32
N ALA A 83 -2.97 10.38 0.74
CA ALA A 83 -2.88 11.84 0.67
C ALA A 83 -1.47 12.36 0.98
N ARG A 84 -1.10 13.49 0.36
CA ARG A 84 0.18 14.18 0.61
C ARG A 84 0.33 14.65 2.06
N GLU A 85 -0.76 15.00 2.72
CA GLU A 85 -0.78 15.43 4.13
C GLU A 85 -0.34 14.28 5.05
N GLY A 86 -0.65 13.02 4.71
CA GLY A 86 -0.15 11.85 5.43
C GLY A 86 1.37 11.72 5.34
N ILE A 87 1.97 11.96 4.16
CA ILE A 87 3.43 11.97 3.99
C ILE A 87 4.07 13.07 4.84
N GLN A 88 3.46 14.26 4.86
CA GLN A 88 3.92 15.39 5.66
C GLN A 88 3.88 15.06 7.16
N ALA A 89 2.78 14.52 7.67
CA ALA A 89 2.62 14.15 9.08
C ALA A 89 3.64 13.08 9.52
N ILE A 90 3.92 12.09 8.66
CA ILE A 90 4.98 11.09 8.87
C ILE A 90 6.35 11.78 8.95
N GLY A 91 6.67 12.65 7.99
CA GLY A 91 7.94 13.38 7.93
C GLY A 91 8.19 14.25 9.17
N GLU A 92 7.18 15.02 9.60
CA GLU A 92 7.20 15.85 10.81
C GLU A 92 7.49 15.02 12.09
N SER A 93 6.93 13.81 12.15
CA SER A 93 7.12 12.90 13.28
C SER A 93 8.49 12.23 13.27
N ARG A 94 8.97 11.80 12.10
CA ARG A 94 10.34 11.28 11.92
C ARG A 94 11.41 12.32 12.26
N ALA A 95 11.19 13.58 11.93
CA ALA A 95 12.10 14.67 12.29
C ALA A 95 12.26 14.86 13.81
N LYS A 96 11.29 14.37 14.60
CA LYS A 96 11.33 14.30 16.06
C LYS A 96 11.94 12.98 16.59
N GLY A 97 12.42 12.10 15.70
CA GLY A 97 12.97 10.80 16.07
C GLY A 97 11.94 9.71 16.34
N MET A 98 10.66 9.93 16.05
CA MET A 98 9.61 8.95 16.29
C MET A 98 9.70 7.77 15.30
N PRO A 99 9.49 6.52 15.75
CA PRO A 99 9.49 5.32 14.91
C PRO A 99 8.18 5.22 14.11
N VAL A 100 8.07 6.03 13.07
CA VAL A 100 6.87 6.14 12.23
C VAL A 100 7.20 5.70 10.81
N TYR A 101 6.38 4.83 10.26
CA TYR A 101 6.52 4.25 8.93
C TYR A 101 5.23 4.45 8.14
N GLY A 102 5.37 4.57 6.83
CA GLY A 102 4.22 4.72 5.91
C GLY A 102 4.34 3.79 4.73
N GLU A 103 3.23 3.20 4.38
CA GLU A 103 3.03 2.39 3.21
C GLU A 103 2.14 3.12 2.22
N THR A 104 2.43 3.07 0.93
CA THR A 104 1.45 3.42 -0.09
C THR A 104 1.23 2.26 -1.05
N LEU A 105 0.22 2.40 -1.91
CA LEU A 105 -0.15 1.38 -2.86
C LEU A 105 0.27 1.80 -4.27
N HIS A 106 0.67 0.83 -5.09
CA HIS A 106 1.07 1.11 -6.46
C HIS A 106 -0.08 1.67 -7.33
N ASN A 107 -1.34 1.31 -7.03
CA ASN A 107 -2.50 1.91 -7.69
C ASN A 107 -2.65 3.40 -7.35
N TYR A 108 -2.45 3.83 -6.10
CA TYR A 108 -2.46 5.26 -5.73
C TYR A 108 -1.35 6.05 -6.43
N CYS A 109 -0.25 5.40 -6.73
CA CYS A 109 0.84 6.01 -7.47
C CYS A 109 0.58 6.08 -8.99
N CYS A 110 -0.31 5.24 -9.54
CA CYS A 110 -0.55 5.15 -10.98
C CYS A 110 -1.88 5.79 -11.42
N PHE A 111 -2.87 5.86 -10.54
CA PHE A 111 -4.21 6.38 -10.84
C PHE A 111 -4.57 7.51 -9.88
N ASN A 112 -5.48 8.38 -10.32
CA ASN A 112 -6.04 9.48 -9.53
C ASN A 112 -7.57 9.51 -9.62
N SER A 113 -8.23 10.45 -8.97
CA SER A 113 -9.69 10.56 -8.92
C SER A 113 -10.35 10.81 -10.29
N ASP A 114 -9.60 11.28 -11.29
CA ASP A 114 -10.14 11.48 -12.64
C ASP A 114 -10.45 10.17 -13.33
N ASN A 115 -9.70 9.09 -13.00
CA ASN A 115 -9.97 7.74 -13.52
C ASN A 115 -11.36 7.22 -13.14
N TYR A 116 -11.98 7.76 -12.08
CA TYR A 116 -13.36 7.42 -11.72
C TYR A 116 -14.37 7.90 -12.78
N ARG A 117 -14.02 8.84 -13.64
CA ARG A 117 -14.86 9.36 -14.71
C ARG A 117 -14.74 8.58 -16.03
N GLU A 118 -13.81 7.66 -16.11
CA GLU A 118 -13.67 6.76 -17.25
C GLU A 118 -14.88 5.81 -17.36
N GLU A 119 -15.07 5.24 -18.54
CA GLU A 119 -16.00 4.13 -18.71
C GLU A 119 -15.61 2.99 -17.76
N ASN A 120 -16.58 2.50 -16.96
CA ASN A 120 -16.32 1.50 -15.92
C ASN A 120 -15.27 1.92 -14.87
N GLY A 121 -15.07 3.23 -14.65
CA GLY A 121 -14.09 3.78 -13.71
C GLY A 121 -14.24 3.29 -12.26
N MET A 122 -15.39 2.71 -11.91
CA MET A 122 -15.61 2.06 -10.60
C MET A 122 -14.59 0.94 -10.32
N LYS A 123 -14.00 0.34 -11.36
CA LYS A 123 -12.93 -0.67 -11.22
C LYS A 123 -11.77 -0.17 -10.36
N TYR A 124 -11.46 1.12 -10.41
CA TYR A 124 -10.35 1.73 -9.66
C TYR A 124 -10.64 2.03 -8.18
N HIS A 125 -11.92 1.92 -7.77
CA HIS A 125 -12.30 2.31 -6.41
C HIS A 125 -11.75 1.36 -5.35
N THR A 126 -11.18 1.94 -4.28
CA THR A 126 -10.70 1.28 -3.07
C THR A 126 -10.88 2.21 -1.87
N TYR A 127 -10.62 1.74 -0.66
CA TYR A 127 -10.65 2.51 0.58
C TYR A 127 -9.25 2.57 1.20
N PRO A 128 -8.67 3.77 1.44
CA PRO A 128 -9.14 5.10 1.02
C PRO A 128 -9.34 5.23 -0.49
N SER A 129 -10.16 6.19 -0.92
CA SER A 129 -10.38 6.47 -2.33
C SER A 129 -9.14 7.05 -3.02
N LEU A 130 -9.04 6.91 -4.35
CA LEU A 130 -8.06 7.66 -5.14
C LEU A 130 -8.21 9.16 -4.86
N LYS A 131 -7.08 9.88 -4.80
CA LYS A 131 -7.01 11.31 -4.54
C LYS A 131 -6.68 12.09 -5.83
N SER A 132 -6.27 13.34 -5.67
CA SER A 132 -5.92 14.23 -6.78
C SER A 132 -4.63 13.78 -7.50
N GLU A 133 -4.39 14.36 -8.67
CA GLU A 133 -3.11 14.20 -9.39
C GLU A 133 -1.92 14.71 -8.57
N GLU A 134 -2.11 15.78 -7.78
CA GLU A 134 -1.08 16.30 -6.90
C GLU A 134 -0.70 15.30 -5.79
N ASP A 135 -1.69 14.60 -5.22
CA ASP A 135 -1.46 13.54 -4.25
C ASP A 135 -0.71 12.37 -4.88
N ARG A 136 -1.14 11.93 -6.08
CA ARG A 136 -0.46 10.87 -6.83
C ARG A 136 1.03 11.17 -7.06
N LEU A 137 1.35 12.39 -7.50
CA LEU A 137 2.73 12.83 -7.70
C LEU A 137 3.51 12.91 -6.38
N SER A 138 2.85 13.35 -5.31
CA SER A 138 3.45 13.41 -3.97
C SER A 138 3.77 12.02 -3.42
N LEU A 139 2.92 11.02 -3.68
CA LEU A 139 3.18 9.62 -3.30
C LEU A 139 4.41 9.07 -4.02
N TRP A 140 4.55 9.28 -5.34
CA TRP A 140 5.77 8.90 -6.07
C TRP A 140 7.01 9.57 -5.49
N ASN A 141 6.94 10.87 -5.23
CA ASN A 141 8.05 11.58 -4.60
C ASN A 141 8.39 10.99 -3.22
N GLY A 142 7.37 10.70 -2.40
CA GLY A 142 7.53 10.06 -1.10
C GLY A 142 8.22 8.69 -1.18
N ILE A 143 7.84 7.86 -2.15
CA ILE A 143 8.49 6.56 -2.40
C ILE A 143 9.93 6.73 -2.88
N VAL A 144 10.18 7.60 -3.84
CA VAL A 144 11.52 7.77 -4.42
C VAL A 144 12.49 8.42 -3.42
N GLN A 145 12.05 9.42 -2.67
CA GLN A 145 12.90 10.22 -1.76
C GLN A 145 12.96 9.69 -0.32
N GLY A 146 12.25 8.63 0.03
CA GLY A 146 12.31 8.03 1.37
C GLY A 146 11.28 8.57 2.37
N GLY A 147 10.34 9.40 1.94
CA GLY A 147 9.22 9.86 2.78
C GLY A 147 8.25 8.75 3.18
N LEU A 148 8.12 7.73 2.32
CA LEU A 148 7.34 6.51 2.57
C LEU A 148 8.25 5.29 2.58
N SER A 149 7.95 4.29 3.40
CA SER A 149 8.82 3.14 3.66
C SER A 149 8.62 2.00 2.68
N THR A 150 7.38 1.73 2.26
CA THR A 150 7.02 0.51 1.52
C THR A 150 5.97 0.77 0.46
N MET A 151 5.97 -0.10 -0.56
CA MET A 151 4.95 -0.19 -1.61
C MET A 151 4.20 -1.51 -1.45
N ALA A 152 2.88 -1.45 -1.24
CA ALA A 152 2.01 -2.62 -1.06
C ALA A 152 0.88 -2.67 -2.08
N THR A 153 -0.12 -3.52 -1.85
CA THR A 153 -1.23 -3.75 -2.78
C THR A 153 -2.60 -3.48 -2.18
N ASP A 154 -2.80 -3.81 -0.92
CA ASP A 154 -4.11 -3.86 -0.28
C ASP A 154 -5.16 -4.55 -1.17
N GLU A 155 -4.74 -5.66 -1.80
CA GLU A 155 -5.56 -6.36 -2.77
C GLU A 155 -6.81 -6.96 -2.14
N TYR A 156 -7.93 -6.65 -2.73
CA TYR A 156 -9.21 -7.29 -2.45
C TYR A 156 -9.98 -7.46 -3.77
N CYS A 157 -9.91 -8.66 -4.34
CA CYS A 157 -10.58 -8.98 -5.60
C CYS A 157 -12.02 -9.46 -5.37
N THR A 158 -12.92 -8.90 -6.15
CA THR A 158 -14.29 -9.40 -6.31
C THR A 158 -14.49 -9.74 -7.79
N SER A 159 -15.61 -10.40 -8.14
CA SER A 159 -15.98 -10.55 -9.55
C SER A 159 -16.35 -9.17 -10.14
N TRP A 160 -16.23 -9.05 -11.46
CA TRP A 160 -16.65 -7.86 -12.19
C TRP A 160 -18.08 -7.44 -11.89
N GLU A 161 -19.00 -8.42 -11.88
CA GLU A 161 -20.41 -8.18 -11.58
C GLU A 161 -20.61 -7.50 -10.22
N VAL A 162 -19.93 -7.99 -9.18
CA VAL A 162 -19.97 -7.40 -7.84
C VAL A 162 -19.32 -6.02 -7.83
N LYS A 163 -18.19 -5.87 -8.53
CA LYS A 163 -17.44 -4.62 -8.59
C LYS A 163 -18.25 -3.46 -9.14
N ILE A 164 -19.04 -3.68 -10.16
CA ILE A 164 -19.82 -2.63 -10.85
C ILE A 164 -21.27 -2.50 -10.40
N ALA A 165 -21.71 -3.30 -9.43
CA ALA A 165 -23.11 -3.33 -9.00
C ALA A 165 -23.56 -2.02 -8.35
N GLY A 166 -22.70 -1.39 -7.54
CA GLY A 166 -22.99 -0.15 -6.82
C GLY A 166 -23.22 1.05 -7.75
N LYS A 167 -24.02 2.01 -7.30
CA LYS A 167 -24.33 3.23 -8.08
C LYS A 167 -24.08 4.51 -7.28
N THR A 168 -24.00 4.38 -5.97
CA THR A 168 -23.92 5.50 -5.04
C THR A 168 -22.67 5.38 -4.15
N ILE A 169 -22.33 6.47 -3.48
CA ILE A 169 -21.27 6.48 -2.46
C ILE A 169 -21.52 5.47 -1.32
N SER A 170 -22.76 5.03 -1.12
CA SER A 170 -23.13 4.13 -0.01
C SER A 170 -23.09 2.64 -0.36
N ASP A 171 -23.02 2.30 -1.65
CA ASP A 171 -23.11 0.91 -2.12
C ASP A 171 -21.98 0.50 -3.09
N VAL A 172 -21.00 1.37 -3.32
CA VAL A 172 -19.83 1.06 -4.16
C VAL A 172 -18.92 0.05 -3.47
N THR A 173 -18.43 -0.93 -4.23
CA THR A 173 -17.51 -1.95 -3.74
C THR A 173 -16.06 -1.50 -3.91
N GLY A 174 -15.31 -1.45 -2.80
CA GLY A 174 -13.86 -1.18 -2.82
C GLY A 174 -13.03 -2.42 -3.17
N GLY A 175 -11.76 -2.19 -3.54
CA GLY A 175 -10.78 -3.23 -3.84
C GLY A 175 -10.55 -3.49 -5.33
N HIS A 176 -9.39 -4.05 -5.65
CA HIS A 176 -8.91 -4.33 -7.00
C HIS A 176 -7.81 -5.40 -6.96
N ASN A 177 -7.36 -5.87 -8.13
CA ASN A 177 -6.20 -6.75 -8.25
C ASN A 177 -4.89 -5.96 -8.14
N GLY A 178 -3.87 -6.53 -7.47
CA GLY A 178 -2.61 -5.85 -7.24
C GLY A 178 -1.41 -6.75 -6.92
N ALA A 179 -1.62 -7.93 -6.31
CA ALA A 179 -0.51 -8.79 -5.85
C ALA A 179 0.42 -9.22 -7.01
N GLU A 180 -0.15 -9.62 -8.13
CA GLU A 180 0.61 -10.03 -9.32
C GLU A 180 1.32 -8.87 -10.01
N THR A 181 0.85 -7.64 -9.84
CA THR A 181 1.33 -6.47 -10.60
C THR A 181 2.32 -5.62 -9.82
N ARG A 182 2.30 -5.66 -8.48
CA ARG A 182 3.06 -4.75 -7.63
C ARG A 182 4.54 -4.62 -8.00
N MET A 183 5.24 -5.74 -8.16
CA MET A 183 6.68 -5.73 -8.46
C MET A 183 6.96 -5.14 -9.85
N GLY A 184 6.22 -5.61 -10.87
CA GLY A 184 6.40 -5.17 -12.26
C GLY A 184 6.03 -3.70 -12.45
N ILE A 185 4.89 -3.26 -11.92
CA ILE A 185 4.47 -1.85 -12.00
C ILE A 185 5.43 -0.94 -11.24
N THR A 186 5.86 -1.31 -10.02
CA THR A 186 6.81 -0.50 -9.26
C THR A 186 8.16 -0.39 -9.98
N PHE A 187 8.62 -1.46 -10.64
CA PHE A 187 9.84 -1.44 -11.44
C PHE A 187 9.66 -0.55 -12.69
N SER A 188 8.62 -0.80 -13.48
CA SER A 188 8.34 -0.05 -14.70
C SER A 188 8.19 1.45 -14.43
N GLU A 189 7.31 1.80 -13.49
CA GLU A 189 6.99 3.21 -13.22
C GLU A 189 8.07 3.90 -12.39
N GLY A 190 8.66 3.20 -11.41
CA GLY A 190 9.68 3.76 -10.53
C GLY A 190 11.07 3.77 -11.16
N VAL A 191 11.57 2.59 -11.55
CA VAL A 191 12.95 2.45 -12.03
C VAL A 191 13.07 2.92 -13.48
N SER A 192 12.28 2.33 -14.40
CA SER A 192 12.45 2.59 -15.83
C SER A 192 12.01 3.99 -16.23
N LYS A 193 10.94 4.53 -15.66
CA LYS A 193 10.36 5.81 -16.10
C LYS A 193 10.68 7.00 -15.19
N ARG A 194 11.00 6.80 -13.89
CA ARG A 194 11.23 7.89 -12.91
C ARG A 194 12.63 7.89 -12.29
N GLY A 195 13.52 6.99 -12.71
CA GLY A 195 14.90 6.95 -12.26
C GLY A 195 15.08 6.56 -10.78
N MET A 196 14.13 5.84 -10.18
CA MET A 196 14.32 5.23 -8.87
C MET A 196 15.52 4.30 -8.92
N THR A 197 16.43 4.41 -7.95
CA THR A 197 17.59 3.52 -7.89
C THR A 197 17.20 2.08 -7.56
N LEU A 198 17.94 1.10 -8.05
CA LEU A 198 17.70 -0.31 -7.73
C LEU A 198 17.72 -0.60 -6.23
N PRO A 199 18.67 -0.05 -5.42
CA PRO A 199 18.60 -0.18 -3.96
C PRO A 199 17.28 0.33 -3.39
N ARG A 200 16.81 1.50 -3.82
CA ARG A 200 15.54 2.05 -3.33
C ARG A 200 14.33 1.20 -3.75
N PHE A 201 14.34 0.66 -4.95
CA PHE A 201 13.33 -0.30 -5.39
C PHE A 201 13.27 -1.53 -4.47
N VAL A 202 14.43 -2.11 -4.13
CA VAL A 202 14.51 -3.26 -3.21
C VAL A 202 14.06 -2.86 -1.80
N ASP A 203 14.43 -1.68 -1.33
CA ASP A 203 13.99 -1.17 -0.02
C ASP A 203 12.46 -1.15 0.06
N VAL A 204 11.79 -0.48 -0.87
CA VAL A 204 10.32 -0.26 -0.79
C VAL A 204 9.49 -1.50 -1.10
N THR A 205 10.04 -2.45 -1.86
CA THR A 205 9.30 -3.65 -2.26
C THR A 205 9.61 -4.88 -1.41
N SER A 206 10.70 -4.88 -0.64
CA SER A 206 11.18 -6.07 0.08
C SER A 206 11.86 -5.76 1.42
N ALA A 207 13.01 -5.07 1.43
CA ALA A 207 13.88 -4.97 2.60
C ALA A 207 13.21 -4.23 3.76
N ASN A 208 12.55 -3.09 3.50
CA ASN A 208 11.90 -2.31 4.54
C ASN A 208 10.70 -3.05 5.16
N ALA A 209 9.88 -3.71 4.33
CA ALA A 209 8.80 -4.55 4.85
C ALA A 209 9.34 -5.67 5.75
N ALA A 210 10.43 -6.33 5.35
CA ALA A 210 11.06 -7.37 6.17
C ALA A 210 11.58 -6.83 7.52
N LYS A 211 12.20 -5.64 7.54
CA LYS A 211 12.67 -4.97 8.77
C LYS A 211 11.50 -4.60 9.68
N ILE A 212 10.52 -3.87 9.16
CA ILE A 212 9.36 -3.36 9.91
C ILE A 212 8.53 -4.52 10.48
N MET A 213 8.36 -5.59 9.70
CA MET A 213 7.58 -6.76 10.12
C MET A 213 8.39 -7.80 10.91
N GLY A 214 9.67 -7.54 11.23
CA GLY A 214 10.50 -8.40 12.07
C GLY A 214 10.91 -9.73 11.41
N LEU A 215 11.06 -9.76 10.10
CA LEU A 215 11.50 -10.91 9.31
C LEU A 215 12.95 -10.79 8.81
N TYR A 216 13.53 -9.58 8.88
CA TYR A 216 14.93 -9.33 8.50
C TYR A 216 15.87 -9.93 9.54
N PRO A 217 17.04 -10.53 9.19
CA PRO A 217 17.55 -10.72 7.83
C PRO A 217 17.13 -12.03 7.16
N ARG A 218 16.22 -12.81 7.76
CA ARG A 218 15.72 -14.05 7.13
C ARG A 218 15.08 -13.79 5.77
N LYS A 219 14.35 -12.68 5.64
CA LYS A 219 13.76 -12.13 4.41
C LYS A 219 14.32 -10.73 4.13
N GLY A 220 14.17 -10.23 2.91
CA GLY A 220 14.50 -8.87 2.53
C GLY A 220 15.96 -8.61 2.20
N VAL A 221 16.81 -9.66 2.15
CA VAL A 221 18.21 -9.56 1.76
C VAL A 221 18.68 -10.85 1.10
N ILE A 222 19.61 -10.73 0.16
CA ILE A 222 20.34 -11.87 -0.42
C ILE A 222 21.66 -12.00 0.32
N ALA A 223 21.71 -12.90 1.30
CA ALA A 223 22.90 -13.12 2.14
C ALA A 223 22.95 -14.58 2.62
N PRO A 224 24.16 -15.10 2.97
CA PRO A 224 24.27 -16.42 3.59
C PRO A 224 23.43 -16.51 4.88
N GLY A 225 22.57 -17.54 4.96
CA GLY A 225 21.64 -17.75 6.08
C GLY A 225 20.24 -17.17 5.89
N SER A 226 20.01 -16.35 4.88
CA SER A 226 18.67 -15.89 4.49
C SER A 226 17.95 -16.92 3.63
N ASP A 227 16.63 -16.89 3.65
CA ASP A 227 15.83 -17.71 2.73
C ASP A 227 16.08 -17.24 1.27
N ALA A 228 16.30 -18.18 0.37
CA ALA A 228 16.49 -17.88 -1.05
C ALA A 228 15.16 -17.61 -1.75
N ASP A 229 14.51 -16.49 -1.36
CA ASP A 229 13.31 -15.95 -2.00
C ASP A 229 13.75 -14.81 -2.92
N ILE A 230 13.79 -15.08 -4.22
CA ILE A 230 14.44 -14.21 -5.20
C ILE A 230 13.50 -13.99 -6.38
N VAL A 231 13.41 -12.75 -6.85
CA VAL A 231 12.74 -12.39 -8.09
C VAL A 231 13.76 -11.91 -9.10
N LEU A 232 13.77 -12.49 -10.29
CA LEU A 232 14.55 -12.02 -11.42
C LEU A 232 13.66 -11.15 -12.31
N ILE A 233 14.05 -9.90 -12.49
CA ILE A 233 13.33 -8.94 -13.35
C ILE A 233 14.12 -8.79 -14.66
N ASP A 234 13.44 -9.00 -15.78
CA ASP A 234 14.00 -8.66 -17.09
C ASP A 234 13.61 -7.23 -17.47
N PRO A 235 14.57 -6.29 -17.52
CA PRO A 235 14.29 -4.89 -17.84
C PRO A 235 13.92 -4.68 -19.31
N ASN A 236 14.12 -5.68 -20.19
CA ASN A 236 13.85 -5.57 -21.63
C ASN A 236 12.41 -5.97 -21.99
N ILE A 237 11.65 -6.57 -21.07
CA ILE A 237 10.25 -6.90 -21.33
C ILE A 237 9.45 -5.61 -21.44
N LYS A 238 8.84 -5.40 -22.60
CA LYS A 238 7.91 -4.29 -22.86
C LYS A 238 6.62 -4.86 -23.39
N LYS A 239 5.52 -4.57 -22.72
CA LYS A 239 4.19 -4.99 -23.17
C LYS A 239 3.09 -4.10 -22.60
N THR A 240 1.95 -4.13 -23.23
CA THR A 240 0.69 -3.65 -22.68
C THR A 240 0.04 -4.78 -21.90
N LEU A 241 -0.31 -4.54 -20.64
CA LEU A 241 -0.98 -5.53 -19.80
C LEU A 241 -2.42 -5.74 -20.26
N ALA A 242 -2.89 -6.97 -20.15
CA ALA A 242 -4.26 -7.35 -20.39
C ALA A 242 -4.82 -8.17 -19.23
N THR A 243 -6.14 -8.15 -19.04
CA THR A 243 -6.80 -8.94 -17.98
C THR A 243 -6.42 -10.42 -18.05
N GLY A 244 -6.24 -10.97 -19.26
CA GLY A 244 -5.79 -12.37 -19.45
C GLY A 244 -4.36 -12.69 -19.02
N ASP A 245 -3.56 -11.69 -18.63
CA ASP A 245 -2.23 -11.89 -18.04
C ASP A 245 -2.28 -12.30 -16.56
N PHE A 246 -3.45 -12.19 -15.91
CA PHE A 246 -3.62 -12.38 -14.47
C PHE A 246 -4.46 -13.63 -14.14
N HIS A 247 -4.27 -14.18 -12.92
CA HIS A 247 -4.82 -15.48 -12.55
C HIS A 247 -6.02 -15.41 -11.60
N ILE A 248 -6.21 -14.29 -10.88
CA ILE A 248 -7.12 -14.23 -9.73
C ILE A 248 -8.33 -13.31 -9.94
N THR A 249 -8.53 -12.78 -11.15
CA THR A 249 -9.61 -11.82 -11.42
C THR A 249 -10.15 -11.99 -12.84
N ASP A 250 -11.41 -11.60 -13.03
CA ASP A 250 -12.10 -11.54 -14.32
C ASP A 250 -12.09 -10.11 -14.92
N TYR A 251 -11.46 -9.14 -14.22
CA TYR A 251 -11.17 -7.79 -14.70
C TYR A 251 -9.84 -7.31 -14.11
N SER A 252 -9.25 -6.26 -14.69
CA SER A 252 -8.06 -5.65 -14.11
C SER A 252 -8.09 -4.13 -14.25
N ILE A 253 -7.62 -3.43 -13.21
CA ILE A 253 -7.35 -1.99 -13.30
C ILE A 253 -6.13 -1.68 -14.16
N TRP A 254 -5.31 -2.69 -14.44
CA TRP A 254 -4.09 -2.60 -15.22
C TRP A 254 -4.27 -2.96 -16.70
N ASP A 255 -5.49 -3.26 -17.12
CA ASP A 255 -5.82 -3.54 -18.51
C ASP A 255 -5.52 -2.31 -19.38
N GLY A 256 -4.70 -2.48 -20.42
CA GLY A 256 -4.21 -1.38 -21.25
C GLY A 256 -2.99 -0.62 -20.70
N PHE A 257 -2.40 -1.04 -19.56
CA PHE A 257 -1.25 -0.35 -18.95
C PHE A 257 0.08 -0.79 -19.58
N ASP A 258 0.87 0.16 -20.09
CA ASP A 258 2.18 -0.11 -20.69
C ASP A 258 3.28 -0.25 -19.65
N ILE A 259 4.03 -1.36 -19.72
CA ILE A 259 5.13 -1.64 -18.79
C ILE A 259 6.48 -1.75 -19.51
N GLU A 260 7.54 -1.41 -18.75
CA GLU A 260 8.94 -1.57 -19.12
C GLU A 260 9.69 -2.24 -17.97
N GLY A 261 10.04 -3.50 -18.16
CA GLY A 261 10.62 -4.41 -17.15
C GLY A 261 9.54 -5.17 -16.39
N TRP A 262 9.73 -6.50 -16.27
CA TRP A 262 8.76 -7.38 -15.62
C TRP A 262 9.44 -8.56 -14.93
N PRO A 263 8.90 -9.09 -13.82
CA PRO A 263 9.36 -10.33 -13.22
C PRO A 263 9.30 -11.50 -14.20
N ALA A 264 10.45 -12.11 -14.51
CA ALA A 264 10.56 -13.27 -15.39
C ALA A 264 10.60 -14.58 -14.61
N THR A 265 11.27 -14.58 -13.43
CA THR A 265 11.40 -15.79 -12.59
C THR A 265 11.18 -15.43 -11.12
N THR A 266 10.39 -16.24 -10.43
CA THR A 266 10.22 -16.18 -8.98
C THR A 266 10.74 -17.46 -8.34
N ILE A 267 11.62 -17.32 -7.38
CA ILE A 267 12.25 -18.40 -6.62
C ILE A 267 11.76 -18.29 -5.16
N LEU A 268 11.27 -19.39 -4.60
CA LEU A 268 10.85 -19.50 -3.21
C LEU A 268 11.68 -20.58 -2.51
N ARG A 269 12.45 -20.20 -1.50
CA ARG A 269 13.35 -21.10 -0.75
C ARG A 269 14.23 -21.94 -1.67
N GLY A 270 14.81 -21.30 -2.68
CA GLY A 270 15.73 -21.92 -3.64
C GLY A 270 15.06 -22.77 -4.74
N LYS A 271 13.73 -22.80 -4.82
CA LYS A 271 12.98 -23.50 -5.87
C LYS A 271 12.30 -22.50 -6.80
N VAL A 272 12.46 -22.67 -8.11
CA VAL A 272 11.69 -21.91 -9.08
C VAL A 272 10.21 -22.25 -8.91
N VAL A 273 9.39 -21.25 -8.66
CA VAL A 273 7.93 -21.40 -8.48
C VAL A 273 7.15 -20.76 -9.63
N VAL A 274 7.72 -19.74 -10.28
CA VAL A 274 7.18 -19.15 -11.51
C VAL A 274 8.34 -18.90 -12.46
N GLU A 275 8.16 -19.23 -13.73
CA GLU A 275 9.09 -18.90 -14.81
C GLU A 275 8.31 -18.54 -16.07
N ASN A 276 8.60 -17.37 -16.64
CA ASN A 276 7.94 -16.83 -17.83
C ASN A 276 6.40 -16.90 -17.77
N GLY A 277 5.82 -16.55 -16.62
CA GLY A 277 4.38 -16.59 -16.37
C GLY A 277 3.80 -17.98 -16.12
N GLN A 278 4.62 -19.03 -16.10
CA GLN A 278 4.17 -20.41 -15.84
C GLN A 278 4.40 -20.78 -14.38
N LEU A 279 3.35 -21.24 -13.69
CA LEU A 279 3.42 -21.72 -12.31
C LEU A 279 3.98 -23.16 -12.26
N HIS A 280 5.07 -23.34 -11.51
CA HIS A 280 5.73 -24.65 -11.27
C HIS A 280 5.55 -25.12 -9.81
N ALA A 281 4.92 -24.32 -8.95
CA ALA A 281 4.71 -24.67 -7.56
C ALA A 281 3.58 -25.69 -7.36
N THR A 282 3.74 -26.54 -6.32
CA THR A 282 2.66 -27.38 -5.81
C THR A 282 1.98 -26.71 -4.62
N LEU A 283 0.67 -26.91 -4.46
CA LEU A 283 -0.08 -26.44 -3.31
C LEU A 283 0.44 -27.04 -1.99
N GLY A 284 0.26 -26.34 -0.87
CA GLY A 284 0.60 -26.83 0.47
C GLY A 284 2.03 -26.55 0.94
N GLY A 285 2.84 -25.82 0.15
CA GLY A 285 4.23 -25.47 0.51
C GLY A 285 4.40 -24.29 1.49
N GLY A 286 3.32 -23.63 1.93
CA GLY A 286 3.36 -22.49 2.83
C GLY A 286 3.91 -22.85 4.22
N GLN A 287 4.62 -21.92 4.86
CA GLN A 287 5.18 -22.07 6.20
C GLN A 287 4.88 -20.83 7.04
N PHE A 288 4.47 -21.04 8.29
CA PHE A 288 4.37 -19.96 9.26
C PHE A 288 5.77 -19.49 9.67
N LEU A 289 6.01 -18.18 9.60
CA LEU A 289 7.27 -17.58 10.02
C LEU A 289 7.09 -16.87 11.36
N ARG A 290 7.80 -17.32 12.39
CA ARG A 290 7.92 -16.57 13.63
C ARG A 290 8.75 -15.31 13.37
N ARG A 291 8.30 -14.18 13.91
CA ARG A 291 8.94 -12.88 13.70
C ARG A 291 9.19 -12.16 15.03
N LYS A 292 10.18 -11.29 15.04
CA LYS A 292 10.47 -10.38 16.14
C LYS A 292 10.97 -9.08 15.53
N VAL A 293 10.33 -7.97 15.86
CA VAL A 293 10.77 -6.64 15.41
C VAL A 293 12.09 -6.29 16.10
N ASP A 294 13.06 -5.79 15.34
CA ASP A 294 14.33 -5.31 15.89
C ASP A 294 14.09 -4.05 16.71
N PRO A 295 14.69 -3.90 17.92
CA PRO A 295 14.58 -2.69 18.72
C PRO A 295 14.98 -1.40 17.97
N ALA A 296 15.89 -1.45 17.01
CA ALA A 296 16.22 -0.28 16.19
C ALA A 296 14.98 0.25 15.44
N VAL A 297 14.12 -0.64 14.95
CA VAL A 297 12.88 -0.28 14.23
C VAL A 297 11.82 0.31 15.18
N THR A 298 11.78 -0.13 16.44
CA THR A 298 10.78 0.36 17.41
C THR A 298 11.23 1.60 18.17
N ASN A 299 12.50 1.97 18.08
CA ASN A 299 13.07 3.10 18.82
C ASN A 299 13.39 4.33 17.96
N GLY A 300 13.30 4.23 16.63
CA GLY A 300 13.54 5.35 15.73
C GLY A 300 13.23 4.98 14.26
N PRO A 301 13.15 5.98 13.38
CA PRO A 301 12.89 5.73 11.96
C PRO A 301 14.17 5.19 11.31
N VAL A 302 14.14 3.95 10.82
CA VAL A 302 15.30 3.27 10.20
C VAL A 302 15.12 2.98 8.70
N CYS A 303 13.94 3.31 8.10
CA CYS A 303 13.64 3.08 6.68
C CYS A 303 12.41 3.87 6.18
#